data_bbe37cd850cd866d35e5e79fc54d8b03
#
_entry.id   bbe37cd850cd866d35e5e79fc54d8b03
#
_cell.length_a   1.000
_cell.length_b   1.000
_cell.length_c   1.000
_cell.angle_alpha   90.00
_cell.angle_beta   90.00
_cell.angle_gamma   90.00
#
_symmetry.space_group_name_H-M   'P 1'
#
loop_
_entity.id
_entity.type
_entity.pdbx_description
1 polymer ?
#
loop_
_entity_poly.entity_id
_entity_poly.type
_entity_poly.pdbx_seq_one_letter_code
_entity_poly.pdbx_strand_id
1 'polypeptide(L)'
;MLKSLFIQNFVLIDNLDIRFDKGFSVITGETGAGKSIILGALSLVLGQRADGKSIKKGSDKCVIEAVFDVSKYQLEPFFLSNDLEYDADSCILRRELYASGKSRAFVNDSPVSLTILKELGSRLIDIHSQHQNLLLGDNRFQLKVIDVMAENEILLILYKKEFTRYQALRRELKDLRDKAAQSKQEEDYIRFQLEQLDEANLQPDEQDELEQEQETLSHAEEIKSSLYKVTELLDGEEQGAIQILKEALSTVDSLERYFPKAKEISERIRSAYIDLNDLASETDVLKEDVEFNPERLEWVNERLNTLYTLQQKHRVSTVNELIAIRDQYQEQLRAIDSFDEQIGLLESQLDASYKELLQQASVLSEQRKVASTAMASQLVKMIIPLGMPNTRFRVDILPRKEPESDGMDDIRFMFSANKSAELQPVAQTASGGEISRLMLCIKAMIAGFTALPTIIFDEVDTGVSGDIADKMGDIMQELGTKMQVFAITHLLQIAAKGQAHYFVYKKDTKDRTLTRIKQLEGEERVNEVARMLSGASLTEASLANAKDLLGIKD
;
A
#
# COMPACT_ATOMS: atom_id res chain seq x y z
N MET A 1 27.23 12.59 5.15
CA MET A 1 27.88 13.84 4.71
C MET A 1 28.32 13.72 3.27
N LEU A 2 28.19 14.77 2.47
CA LEU A 2 28.68 14.80 1.08
C LEU A 2 30.21 14.79 1.08
N LYS A 3 30.83 13.73 0.50
CA LYS A 3 32.29 13.59 0.38
C LYS A 3 32.85 14.21 -0.91
N SER A 4 32.17 13.92 -2.03
CA SER A 4 32.59 14.43 -3.33
C SER A 4 31.43 14.61 -4.29
N LEU A 5 31.63 15.46 -5.29
CA LEU A 5 30.73 15.72 -6.39
C LEU A 5 31.50 15.70 -7.71
N PHE A 6 31.12 14.77 -8.57
CA PHE A 6 31.60 14.66 -9.93
C PHE A 6 30.54 15.12 -10.91
N ILE A 7 30.88 15.98 -11.84
CA ILE A 7 29.98 16.51 -12.87
C ILE A 7 30.68 16.45 -14.22
N GLN A 8 30.03 15.83 -15.22
CA GLN A 8 30.51 15.77 -16.58
C GLN A 8 29.44 16.24 -17.57
N ASN A 9 29.81 17.16 -18.46
CA ASN A 9 28.97 17.69 -19.53
C ASN A 9 27.64 18.30 -19.07
N PHE A 10 27.67 19.09 -18.01
CA PHE A 10 26.50 19.78 -17.46
C PHE A 10 26.58 21.29 -17.69
N VAL A 11 25.62 21.85 -18.43
CA VAL A 11 25.50 23.29 -18.77
C VAL A 11 26.86 23.88 -19.21
N LEU A 12 27.58 24.60 -18.35
CA LEU A 12 28.87 25.23 -18.57
C LEU A 12 30.04 24.44 -17.95
N ILE A 13 29.80 23.28 -17.37
CA ILE A 13 30.80 22.40 -16.76
C ILE A 13 31.16 21.28 -17.74
N ASP A 14 32.43 21.17 -18.14
CA ASP A 14 32.94 20.06 -18.91
C ASP A 14 33.21 18.85 -18.04
N ASN A 15 34.06 19.07 -17.05
CA ASN A 15 34.45 18.08 -16.06
C ASN A 15 34.82 18.81 -14.76
N LEU A 16 34.23 18.35 -13.69
CA LEU A 16 34.42 18.83 -12.33
C LEU A 16 34.51 17.63 -11.41
N ASP A 17 35.54 17.53 -10.64
CA ASP A 17 35.70 16.60 -9.53
C ASP A 17 36.13 17.39 -8.31
N ILE A 18 35.31 17.42 -7.27
CA ILE A 18 35.55 18.19 -6.07
C ILE A 18 35.26 17.36 -4.83
N ARG A 19 36.17 17.48 -3.86
CA ARG A 19 35.99 16.91 -2.52
C ARG A 19 35.56 17.99 -1.54
N PHE A 20 34.76 17.61 -0.59
CA PHE A 20 34.21 18.52 0.42
C PHE A 20 34.65 18.11 1.82
N ASP A 21 34.97 19.13 2.62
CA ASP A 21 35.32 18.96 4.02
C ASP A 21 34.09 18.85 4.90
N LYS A 22 34.27 18.33 6.11
CA LYS A 22 33.26 18.32 7.18
C LYS A 22 33.11 19.74 7.76
N GLY A 23 31.99 19.95 8.47
CA GLY A 23 31.76 21.21 9.17
C GLY A 23 31.17 22.29 8.27
N PHE A 24 31.54 23.55 8.51
CA PHE A 24 31.00 24.69 7.80
C PHE A 24 31.88 25.09 6.62
N SER A 25 31.35 24.95 5.41
CA SER A 25 32.00 25.34 4.15
C SER A 25 31.25 26.49 3.50
N VAL A 26 31.99 27.41 2.90
CA VAL A 26 31.43 28.53 2.15
C VAL A 26 31.78 28.41 0.65
N ILE A 27 30.83 28.81 -0.18
CA ILE A 27 30.97 28.86 -1.63
C ILE A 27 30.77 30.30 -2.08
N THR A 28 31.85 30.94 -2.56
CA THR A 28 31.81 32.29 -3.14
C THR A 28 32.08 32.23 -4.65
N GLY A 29 31.97 33.35 -5.33
CA GLY A 29 32.26 33.46 -6.74
C GLY A 29 31.43 34.51 -7.45
N GLU A 30 31.75 34.76 -8.70
CA GLU A 30 31.10 35.78 -9.54
C GLU A 30 29.58 35.51 -9.67
N THR A 31 28.81 36.58 -9.63
CA THR A 31 27.34 36.54 -9.76
C THR A 31 26.90 35.99 -11.13
N GLY A 32 25.90 35.11 -11.12
CA GLY A 32 25.05 34.85 -12.28
C GLY A 32 25.20 33.56 -13.04
N ALA A 33 26.23 32.69 -12.84
CA ALA A 33 26.25 31.45 -13.63
C ALA A 33 26.92 30.23 -12.97
N GLY A 34 27.81 30.36 -12.02
CA GLY A 34 28.57 29.22 -11.50
C GLY A 34 27.89 28.53 -10.30
N LYS A 35 27.44 29.32 -9.33
CA LYS A 35 26.87 28.82 -8.06
C LYS A 35 25.59 28.04 -8.28
N SER A 36 24.65 28.63 -9.04
CA SER A 36 23.36 27.99 -9.36
C SER A 36 23.52 26.75 -10.24
N ILE A 37 24.61 26.62 -11.02
CA ILE A 37 24.89 25.42 -11.82
C ILE A 37 25.26 24.26 -10.90
N ILE A 38 26.07 24.47 -9.86
CA ILE A 38 26.43 23.42 -8.89
C ILE A 38 25.19 22.94 -8.12
N LEU A 39 24.35 23.87 -7.68
CA LEU A 39 23.06 23.53 -7.03
C LEU A 39 22.13 22.79 -7.98
N GLY A 40 22.09 23.19 -9.24
CA GLY A 40 21.32 22.48 -10.27
C GLY A 40 21.79 21.05 -10.47
N ALA A 41 23.11 20.82 -10.47
CA ALA A 41 23.67 19.48 -10.55
C ALA A 41 23.33 18.63 -9.30
N LEU A 42 23.49 19.20 -8.10
CA LEU A 42 23.10 18.54 -6.85
C LEU A 42 21.60 18.22 -6.83
N SER A 43 20.74 19.15 -7.23
CA SER A 43 19.30 18.92 -7.29
C SER A 43 18.93 17.77 -8.23
N LEU A 44 19.63 17.61 -9.36
CA LEU A 44 19.40 16.52 -10.31
C LEU A 44 19.80 15.15 -9.73
N VAL A 45 20.96 15.08 -9.07
CA VAL A 45 21.43 13.82 -8.46
C VAL A 45 20.58 13.44 -7.24
N LEU A 46 19.91 14.41 -6.60
CA LEU A 46 18.94 14.21 -5.53
C LEU A 46 17.52 13.90 -6.05
N GLY A 47 17.35 13.64 -7.35
CA GLY A 47 16.09 13.15 -7.89
C GLY A 47 15.13 14.21 -8.43
N GLN A 48 15.57 15.44 -8.66
CA GLN A 48 14.77 16.44 -9.38
C GLN A 48 14.61 16.10 -10.86
N ARG A 49 13.53 16.55 -11.48
CA ARG A 49 13.32 16.36 -12.92
C ARG A 49 14.35 17.16 -13.72
N ALA A 50 14.92 16.55 -14.74
CA ALA A 50 15.85 17.21 -15.63
C ALA A 50 15.10 18.07 -16.67
N ASP A 51 15.60 19.28 -16.94
CA ASP A 51 15.24 20.03 -18.14
C ASP A 51 16.19 19.62 -19.28
N GLY A 52 15.67 19.51 -20.51
CA GLY A 52 16.47 19.19 -21.71
C GLY A 52 17.63 20.14 -21.97
N LYS A 53 17.64 21.32 -21.35
CA LYS A 53 18.73 22.32 -21.41
C LYS A 53 19.90 22.02 -20.45
N SER A 54 19.80 21.00 -19.61
CA SER A 54 20.79 20.65 -18.60
C SER A 54 22.04 20.01 -19.19
N ILE A 55 21.97 19.43 -20.39
CA ILE A 55 23.11 18.82 -21.06
C ILE A 55 23.88 19.89 -21.82
N LYS A 56 25.22 19.84 -21.72
CA LYS A 56 26.08 20.73 -22.48
C LYS A 56 25.87 20.59 -23.97
N LYS A 57 25.78 21.71 -24.70
CA LYS A 57 25.60 21.71 -26.17
C LYS A 57 26.75 20.94 -26.84
N GLY A 58 26.40 19.99 -27.71
CA GLY A 58 27.36 19.15 -28.44
C GLY A 58 27.81 17.90 -27.69
N SER A 59 27.23 17.59 -26.52
CA SER A 59 27.49 16.36 -25.78
C SER A 59 26.26 15.44 -25.82
N ASP A 60 26.49 14.14 -25.98
CA ASP A 60 25.43 13.12 -26.03
C ASP A 60 24.94 12.70 -24.64
N LYS A 61 25.81 12.85 -23.63
CA LYS A 61 25.58 12.39 -22.27
C LYS A 61 26.11 13.37 -21.25
N CYS A 62 25.31 13.59 -20.19
CA CYS A 62 25.71 14.26 -18.95
C CYS A 62 25.70 13.24 -17.81
N VAL A 63 26.72 13.28 -16.94
CA VAL A 63 26.81 12.45 -15.75
C VAL A 63 27.04 13.34 -14.54
N ILE A 64 26.27 13.09 -13.49
CA ILE A 64 26.43 13.73 -12.18
C ILE A 64 26.48 12.61 -11.14
N GLU A 65 27.51 12.63 -10.30
CA GLU A 65 27.70 11.65 -9.25
C GLU A 65 28.03 12.36 -7.93
N ALA A 66 27.40 11.94 -6.85
CA ALA A 66 27.64 12.46 -5.52
C ALA A 66 27.87 11.29 -4.57
N VAL A 67 28.97 11.35 -3.81
CA VAL A 67 29.39 10.33 -2.85
C VAL A 67 29.12 10.83 -1.44
N PHE A 68 28.45 10.01 -0.63
CA PHE A 68 28.07 10.34 0.73
C PHE A 68 28.66 9.34 1.73
N ASP A 69 29.10 9.84 2.86
CA ASP A 69 29.32 9.06 4.07
C ASP A 69 28.02 9.02 4.87
N VAL A 70 27.45 7.84 5.00
CA VAL A 70 26.16 7.62 5.68
C VAL A 70 26.28 6.79 6.95
N SER A 71 27.50 6.51 7.41
CA SER A 71 27.81 5.64 8.56
C SER A 71 27.10 6.02 9.87
N LYS A 72 26.71 7.30 10.03
CA LYS A 72 26.09 7.83 11.25
C LYS A 72 24.56 8.03 11.14
N TYR A 73 23.91 7.61 10.04
CA TYR A 73 22.56 8.09 9.72
C TYR A 73 21.48 7.01 9.65
N GLN A 74 21.76 5.79 10.12
CA GLN A 74 20.79 4.68 10.24
C GLN A 74 19.92 4.45 8.99
N LEU A 75 20.51 4.52 7.79
CA LEU A 75 19.79 4.37 6.53
C LEU A 75 19.65 2.90 6.07
N GLU A 76 20.24 1.95 6.77
CA GLU A 76 20.21 0.53 6.45
C GLU A 76 18.77 -0.01 6.22
N PRO A 77 17.76 0.32 7.05
CA PRO A 77 16.39 -0.13 6.79
C PRO A 77 15.81 0.38 5.47
N PHE A 78 16.20 1.59 5.03
CA PHE A 78 15.79 2.12 3.73
C PHE A 78 16.39 1.31 2.57
N PHE A 79 17.66 0.97 2.66
CA PHE A 79 18.34 0.17 1.63
C PHE A 79 17.74 -1.23 1.55
N LEU A 80 17.52 -1.90 2.69
CA LEU A 80 16.88 -3.23 2.75
C LEU A 80 15.47 -3.23 2.18
N SER A 81 14.65 -2.22 2.49
CA SER A 81 13.27 -2.14 2.01
C SER A 81 13.15 -1.87 0.50
N ASN A 82 14.24 -1.44 -0.16
CA ASN A 82 14.29 -1.15 -1.58
C ASN A 82 15.20 -2.10 -2.37
N ASP A 83 15.65 -3.22 -1.76
CA ASP A 83 16.56 -4.20 -2.35
C ASP A 83 17.86 -3.56 -2.88
N LEU A 84 18.43 -2.61 -2.12
CA LEU A 84 19.66 -1.90 -2.46
C LEU A 84 20.81 -2.36 -1.58
N GLU A 85 22.01 -2.42 -2.15
CA GLU A 85 23.24 -2.66 -1.39
C GLU A 85 23.56 -1.46 -0.50
N TYR A 86 23.80 -1.70 0.81
CA TYR A 86 24.14 -0.69 1.78
C TYR A 86 25.65 -0.64 2.00
N ASP A 87 26.28 0.48 1.64
CA ASP A 87 27.65 0.82 2.00
C ASP A 87 27.63 2.10 2.86
N ALA A 88 28.00 1.94 4.13
CA ALA A 88 27.97 3.00 5.12
C ALA A 88 28.96 4.13 4.80
N ASP A 89 30.12 3.79 4.26
CA ASP A 89 31.23 4.73 4.02
C ASP A 89 31.13 5.41 2.65
N SER A 90 30.42 4.81 1.69
CA SER A 90 30.42 5.22 0.29
C SER A 90 29.09 5.01 -0.40
N CYS A 91 28.06 5.73 0.04
CA CYS A 91 26.78 5.77 -0.66
C CYS A 91 26.88 6.67 -1.91
N ILE A 92 26.78 6.09 -3.09
CA ILE A 92 26.93 6.79 -4.38
C ILE A 92 25.55 7.04 -4.99
N LEU A 93 25.20 8.30 -5.24
CA LEU A 93 24.06 8.68 -6.06
C LEU A 93 24.57 9.11 -7.43
N ARG A 94 24.09 8.49 -8.53
CA ARG A 94 24.46 8.84 -9.89
C ARG A 94 23.25 9.14 -10.76
N ARG A 95 23.34 10.21 -11.53
CA ARG A 95 22.34 10.63 -12.50
C ARG A 95 22.97 10.72 -13.89
N GLU A 96 22.36 10.08 -14.86
CA GLU A 96 22.75 10.13 -16.26
C GLU A 96 21.64 10.71 -17.11
N LEU A 97 21.94 11.74 -17.89
CA LEU A 97 21.02 12.37 -18.83
C LEU A 97 21.55 12.20 -20.25
N TYR A 98 20.71 11.85 -21.17
CA TYR A 98 21.05 11.64 -22.58
C TYR A 98 20.36 12.68 -23.47
N ALA A 99 21.04 13.12 -24.52
CA ALA A 99 20.51 14.08 -25.50
C ALA A 99 19.20 13.59 -26.16
N SER A 100 18.99 12.27 -26.17
CA SER A 100 17.72 11.63 -26.61
C SER A 100 16.53 11.86 -25.68
N GLY A 101 16.69 12.59 -24.56
CA GLY A 101 15.67 12.79 -23.52
C GLY A 101 15.57 11.64 -22.51
N LYS A 102 16.32 10.55 -22.70
CA LYS A 102 16.38 9.46 -21.71
C LYS A 102 17.15 9.89 -20.47
N SER A 103 16.78 9.37 -19.32
CA SER A 103 17.41 9.66 -18.03
C SER A 103 17.44 8.40 -17.18
N ARG A 104 18.58 8.17 -16.50
CA ARG A 104 18.79 7.03 -15.62
C ARG A 104 19.28 7.51 -14.25
N ALA A 105 18.85 6.82 -13.22
CA ALA A 105 19.23 7.08 -11.84
C ALA A 105 19.82 5.80 -11.22
N PHE A 106 20.84 5.95 -10.38
CA PHE A 106 21.52 4.83 -9.74
C PHE A 106 21.82 5.16 -8.28
N VAL A 107 21.78 4.13 -7.45
CA VAL A 107 22.26 4.13 -6.07
C VAL A 107 23.23 2.95 -5.93
N ASN A 108 24.49 3.19 -5.57
CA ASN A 108 25.53 2.16 -5.47
C ASN A 108 25.56 1.22 -6.69
N ASP A 109 25.59 1.80 -7.90
CA ASP A 109 25.52 1.10 -9.21
C ASP A 109 24.21 0.37 -9.53
N SER A 110 23.28 0.22 -8.60
CA SER A 110 21.95 -0.34 -8.84
C SER A 110 21.05 0.70 -9.51
N PRO A 111 20.39 0.38 -10.65
CA PRO A 111 19.45 1.28 -11.27
C PRO A 111 18.17 1.43 -10.43
N VAL A 112 17.75 2.67 -10.16
CA VAL A 112 16.59 2.96 -9.32
C VAL A 112 15.57 3.86 -10.01
N SER A 113 14.35 3.86 -9.51
CA SER A 113 13.34 4.85 -9.92
C SER A 113 13.70 6.25 -9.40
N LEU A 114 13.17 7.27 -10.08
CA LEU A 114 13.37 8.65 -9.64
C LEU A 114 12.74 8.93 -8.26
N THR A 115 11.71 8.19 -7.91
CA THR A 115 11.04 8.26 -6.61
C THR A 115 11.96 7.80 -5.48
N ILE A 116 12.60 6.65 -5.63
CA ILE A 116 13.57 6.10 -4.67
C ILE A 116 14.76 7.05 -4.52
N LEU A 117 15.32 7.54 -5.66
CA LEU A 117 16.42 8.49 -5.63
C LEU A 117 16.04 9.79 -4.89
N LYS A 118 14.85 10.31 -5.12
CA LYS A 118 14.33 11.52 -4.45
C LYS A 118 14.13 11.31 -2.96
N GLU A 119 13.60 10.15 -2.58
CA GLU A 119 13.39 9.82 -1.18
C GLU A 119 14.73 9.70 -0.43
N LEU A 120 15.70 8.98 -0.98
CA LEU A 120 17.04 8.89 -0.41
C LEU A 120 17.72 10.26 -0.38
N GLY A 121 17.66 11.01 -1.48
CA GLY A 121 18.23 12.36 -1.58
C GLY A 121 17.71 13.31 -0.50
N SER A 122 16.40 13.26 -0.18
CA SER A 122 15.81 14.08 0.88
C SER A 122 16.26 13.72 2.29
N ARG A 123 16.81 12.51 2.49
CA ARG A 123 17.43 12.06 3.75
C ARG A 123 18.92 12.42 3.83
N LEU A 124 19.55 12.82 2.73
CA LEU A 124 20.99 13.10 2.64
C LEU A 124 21.31 14.59 2.60
N ILE A 125 20.57 15.37 1.84
CA ILE A 125 20.79 16.82 1.70
C ILE A 125 19.47 17.57 1.78
N ASP A 126 19.47 18.64 2.54
CA ASP A 126 18.45 19.70 2.51
C ASP A 126 19.03 20.95 1.84
N ILE A 127 18.47 21.36 0.71
CA ILE A 127 18.89 22.58 -0.02
C ILE A 127 17.89 23.69 0.29
N HIS A 128 18.30 24.64 1.11
CA HIS A 128 17.48 25.81 1.41
C HIS A 128 17.76 26.96 0.44
N SER A 129 16.77 27.31 -0.39
CA SER A 129 16.79 28.43 -1.34
C SER A 129 15.55 29.31 -1.16
N GLN A 130 15.54 30.48 -1.80
CA GLN A 130 14.38 31.40 -1.76
C GLN A 130 13.04 30.75 -2.12
N HIS A 131 13.04 29.73 -2.98
CA HIS A 131 11.82 29.02 -3.36
C HIS A 131 11.32 28.03 -2.28
N GLN A 132 12.16 27.66 -1.33
CA GLN A 132 11.77 26.76 -0.23
C GLN A 132 11.14 27.49 0.97
N ASN A 133 11.08 28.81 0.96
CA ASN A 133 10.33 29.57 1.95
C ASN A 133 8.85 29.18 2.01
N LEU A 134 8.31 28.59 0.93
CA LEU A 134 6.96 28.01 0.88
C LEU A 134 6.77 26.84 1.84
N LEU A 135 7.84 26.11 2.20
CA LEU A 135 7.77 24.99 3.15
C LEU A 135 7.36 25.43 4.56
N LEU A 136 7.71 26.66 4.96
CA LEU A 136 7.26 27.21 6.25
C LEU A 136 5.74 27.33 6.35
N GLY A 137 5.05 27.44 5.20
CA GLY A 137 3.60 27.44 5.12
C GLY A 137 2.97 26.04 5.10
N ASP A 138 3.76 25.00 4.90
CA ASP A 138 3.27 23.62 4.87
C ASP A 138 3.05 23.10 6.30
N ASN A 139 1.82 22.74 6.60
CA ASN A 139 1.42 22.20 7.89
C ASN A 139 2.19 20.94 8.27
N ARG A 140 2.45 20.04 7.31
CA ARG A 140 3.22 18.80 7.56
C ARG A 140 4.66 19.11 7.96
N PHE A 141 5.27 20.11 7.34
CA PHE A 141 6.60 20.56 7.74
C PHE A 141 6.57 21.13 9.16
N GLN A 142 5.60 22.01 9.47
CA GLN A 142 5.44 22.62 10.80
C GLN A 142 5.22 21.55 11.87
N LEU A 143 4.35 20.57 11.61
CA LEU A 143 4.09 19.44 12.49
C LEU A 143 5.37 18.61 12.73
N LYS A 144 6.12 18.31 11.66
CA LYS A 144 7.39 17.60 11.76
C LYS A 144 8.41 18.34 12.62
N VAL A 145 8.51 19.67 12.49
CA VAL A 145 9.40 20.49 13.30
C VAL A 145 9.04 20.37 14.79
N ILE A 146 7.76 20.46 15.12
CA ILE A 146 7.30 20.33 16.51
C ILE A 146 7.53 18.92 17.04
N ASP A 147 7.25 17.87 16.26
CA ASP A 147 7.47 16.48 16.68
C ASP A 147 8.95 16.17 16.92
N VAL A 148 9.84 16.74 16.09
CA VAL A 148 11.29 16.65 16.30
C VAL A 148 11.70 17.34 17.61
N MET A 149 11.20 18.54 17.88
CA MET A 149 11.49 19.29 19.10
C MET A 149 10.90 18.63 20.37
N ALA A 150 9.81 17.89 20.20
CA ALA A 150 9.15 17.14 21.28
C ALA A 150 9.74 15.72 21.48
N GLU A 151 10.69 15.31 20.63
CA GLU A 151 11.24 13.93 20.61
C GLU A 151 10.14 12.85 20.49
N ASN A 152 9.10 13.12 19.70
CA ASN A 152 7.89 12.31 19.59
C ASN A 152 8.04 11.05 18.71
N GLU A 153 9.24 10.66 18.28
CA GLU A 153 9.44 9.58 17.30
C GLU A 153 8.78 8.26 17.75
N ILE A 154 9.01 7.86 19.00
CA ILE A 154 8.44 6.61 19.56
C ILE A 154 6.92 6.69 19.64
N LEU A 155 6.39 7.82 20.13
CA LEU A 155 4.95 8.04 20.23
C LEU A 155 4.26 8.03 18.87
N LEU A 156 4.89 8.61 17.86
CA LEU A 156 4.39 8.59 16.47
C LEU A 156 4.38 7.18 15.88
N ILE A 157 5.38 6.35 16.17
CA ILE A 157 5.43 4.95 15.72
C ILE A 157 4.26 4.17 16.33
N LEU A 158 4.03 4.32 17.64
CA LEU A 158 2.92 3.67 18.35
C LEU A 158 1.56 4.13 17.80
N TYR A 159 1.37 5.44 17.68
CA TYR A 159 0.16 6.02 17.11
C TYR A 159 -0.12 5.54 15.68
N LYS A 160 0.88 5.53 14.79
CA LYS A 160 0.73 5.04 13.40
C LYS A 160 0.33 3.57 13.35
N LYS A 161 0.88 2.75 14.25
CA LYS A 161 0.52 1.34 14.35
C LYS A 161 -0.97 1.18 14.69
N GLU A 162 -1.44 1.92 15.72
CA GLU A 162 -2.85 1.87 16.12
C GLU A 162 -3.77 2.50 15.08
N PHE A 163 -3.37 3.59 14.44
CA PHE A 163 -4.11 4.20 13.32
C PHE A 163 -4.29 3.22 12.15
N THR A 164 -3.25 2.46 11.81
CA THR A 164 -3.33 1.44 10.75
C THR A 164 -4.31 0.34 11.13
N ARG A 165 -4.30 -0.11 12.40
CA ARG A 165 -5.26 -1.09 12.93
C ARG A 165 -6.70 -0.56 12.87
N TYR A 166 -6.92 0.65 13.34
CA TYR A 166 -8.22 1.33 13.28
C TYR A 166 -8.77 1.40 11.85
N GLN A 167 -7.93 1.80 10.89
CA GLN A 167 -8.31 1.88 9.48
C GLN A 167 -8.62 0.51 8.86
N ALA A 168 -7.89 -0.53 9.27
CA ALA A 168 -8.17 -1.90 8.82
C ALA A 168 -9.52 -2.39 9.33
N LEU A 169 -9.81 -2.23 10.63
CA LEU A 169 -11.10 -2.58 11.23
C LEU A 169 -12.26 -1.79 10.60
N ARG A 170 -12.07 -0.51 10.33
CA ARG A 170 -13.09 0.34 9.67
C ARG A 170 -13.42 -0.13 8.25
N ARG A 171 -12.43 -0.59 7.50
CA ARG A 171 -12.62 -1.17 6.16
C ARG A 171 -13.35 -2.51 6.25
N GLU A 172 -12.88 -3.39 7.11
CA GLU A 172 -13.47 -4.71 7.30
C GLU A 172 -14.93 -4.63 7.71
N LEU A 173 -15.28 -3.76 8.66
CA LEU A 173 -16.66 -3.51 9.07
C LEU A 173 -17.51 -2.99 7.91
N LYS A 174 -16.98 -2.07 7.10
CA LYS A 174 -17.69 -1.57 5.93
C LYS A 174 -17.97 -2.69 4.93
N ASP A 175 -16.93 -3.47 4.58
CA ASP A 175 -17.05 -4.56 3.60
C ASP A 175 -18.04 -5.63 4.08
N LEU A 176 -18.03 -5.93 5.39
CA LEU A 176 -18.98 -6.88 5.99
C LEU A 176 -20.42 -6.34 5.97
N ARG A 177 -20.62 -5.07 6.28
CA ARG A 177 -21.94 -4.42 6.20
C ARG A 177 -22.50 -4.38 4.77
N ASP A 178 -21.63 -4.10 3.78
CA ASP A 178 -22.04 -4.10 2.37
C ASP A 178 -22.46 -5.51 1.93
N LYS A 179 -21.73 -6.56 2.34
CA LYS A 179 -22.10 -7.96 2.11
C LYS A 179 -23.40 -8.35 2.81
N ALA A 180 -23.55 -8.00 4.08
CA ALA A 180 -24.76 -8.27 4.85
C ALA A 180 -26.00 -7.60 4.22
N ALA A 181 -25.86 -6.36 3.77
CA ALA A 181 -26.95 -5.63 3.11
C ALA A 181 -27.36 -6.28 1.78
N GLN A 182 -26.39 -6.78 0.99
CA GLN A 182 -26.67 -7.51 -0.24
C GLN A 182 -27.37 -8.84 0.05
N SER A 183 -26.87 -9.63 1.02
CA SER A 183 -27.46 -10.92 1.41
C SER A 183 -28.86 -10.76 1.97
N LYS A 184 -29.13 -9.69 2.69
CA LYS A 184 -30.46 -9.40 3.26
C LYS A 184 -31.52 -9.12 2.18
N GLN A 185 -31.14 -8.61 1.01
CA GLN A 185 -32.08 -8.44 -0.11
C GLN A 185 -32.53 -9.78 -0.71
N GLU A 186 -31.73 -10.82 -0.58
CA GLU A 186 -32.01 -12.17 -1.08
C GLU A 186 -32.63 -13.09 -0.01
N GLU A 187 -32.59 -12.68 1.27
CA GLU A 187 -33.05 -13.49 2.41
C GLU A 187 -34.49 -13.98 2.28
N ASP A 188 -35.42 -13.07 1.99
CA ASP A 188 -36.84 -13.40 1.88
C ASP A 188 -37.08 -14.42 0.74
N TYR A 189 -36.38 -14.27 -0.37
CA TYR A 189 -36.43 -15.21 -1.48
C TYR A 189 -35.90 -16.59 -1.10
N ILE A 190 -34.74 -16.64 -0.49
CA ILE A 190 -34.09 -17.89 -0.06
C ILE A 190 -34.94 -18.58 0.99
N ARG A 191 -35.48 -17.85 1.97
CA ARG A 191 -36.37 -18.37 3.00
C ARG A 191 -37.64 -19.00 2.41
N PHE A 192 -38.28 -18.31 1.47
CA PHE A 192 -39.46 -18.83 0.77
C PHE A 192 -39.13 -20.09 -0.05
N GLN A 193 -37.98 -20.14 -0.74
CA GLN A 193 -37.59 -21.33 -1.50
C GLN A 193 -37.26 -22.52 -0.59
N LEU A 194 -36.62 -22.27 0.53
CA LEU A 194 -36.29 -23.30 1.52
C LEU A 194 -37.59 -23.89 2.14
N GLU A 195 -38.51 -23.02 2.54
CA GLU A 195 -39.80 -23.44 3.11
C GLU A 195 -40.56 -24.38 2.17
N GLN A 196 -40.62 -24.09 0.87
CA GLN A 196 -41.25 -24.95 -0.13
C GLN A 196 -40.55 -26.32 -0.27
N LEU A 197 -39.22 -26.35 -0.21
CA LEU A 197 -38.46 -27.60 -0.30
C LEU A 197 -38.57 -28.44 0.99
N ASP A 198 -38.68 -27.78 2.15
CA ASP A 198 -38.88 -28.44 3.44
C ASP A 198 -40.32 -28.99 3.56
N GLU A 199 -41.34 -28.22 3.14
CA GLU A 199 -42.74 -28.70 3.10
C GLU A 199 -42.90 -29.91 2.17
N ALA A 200 -42.14 -29.96 1.10
CA ALA A 200 -42.15 -31.10 0.18
C ALA A 200 -41.61 -32.39 0.79
N ASN A 201 -40.94 -32.34 1.93
CA ASN A 201 -40.38 -33.51 2.65
C ASN A 201 -39.70 -34.52 1.72
N LEU A 202 -38.73 -34.05 0.95
CA LEU A 202 -38.00 -34.81 -0.07
C LEU A 202 -37.23 -35.99 0.53
N GLN A 203 -37.39 -37.19 -0.04
CA GLN A 203 -36.63 -38.38 0.34
C GLN A 203 -35.64 -38.74 -0.78
N PRO A 204 -34.42 -39.18 -0.44
CA PRO A 204 -33.50 -39.67 -1.45
C PRO A 204 -34.11 -40.83 -2.27
N ASP A 205 -33.88 -40.77 -3.58
CA ASP A 205 -34.26 -41.82 -4.56
C ASP A 205 -35.78 -42.12 -4.66
N GLU A 206 -36.67 -41.38 -3.95
CA GLU A 206 -38.12 -41.62 -3.95
C GLU A 206 -38.77 -41.54 -5.34
N GLN A 207 -38.19 -40.79 -6.25
CA GLN A 207 -38.73 -40.61 -7.58
C GLN A 207 -38.73 -41.90 -8.39
N ASP A 208 -37.60 -42.61 -8.42
CA ASP A 208 -37.46 -43.84 -9.19
C ASP A 208 -38.41 -44.91 -8.67
N GLU A 209 -38.56 -44.99 -7.33
CA GLU A 209 -39.49 -45.94 -6.68
C GLU A 209 -40.92 -45.60 -7.04
N LEU A 210 -41.30 -44.33 -6.99
CA LEU A 210 -42.65 -43.87 -7.32
C LEU A 210 -43.00 -44.03 -8.81
N GLU A 211 -42.04 -43.79 -9.70
CA GLU A 211 -42.22 -44.00 -11.14
C GLU A 211 -42.45 -45.46 -11.46
N GLN A 212 -41.70 -46.36 -10.83
CA GLN A 212 -41.88 -47.83 -10.98
C GLN A 212 -43.21 -48.29 -10.39
N GLU A 213 -43.61 -47.77 -9.22
CA GLU A 213 -44.91 -48.05 -8.61
C GLU A 213 -46.08 -47.52 -9.48
N GLN A 214 -45.93 -46.32 -10.05
CA GLN A 214 -46.92 -45.72 -10.96
C GLN A 214 -47.14 -46.60 -12.20
N GLU A 215 -46.07 -47.11 -12.82
CA GLU A 215 -46.13 -47.96 -13.99
C GLU A 215 -46.86 -49.25 -13.66
N THR A 216 -46.51 -49.87 -12.52
CA THR A 216 -47.17 -51.13 -12.05
C THR A 216 -48.65 -50.92 -11.78
N LEU A 217 -49.00 -49.87 -11.02
CA LEU A 217 -50.39 -49.56 -10.67
C LEU A 217 -51.23 -49.15 -11.87
N SER A 218 -50.65 -48.43 -12.85
CA SER A 218 -51.36 -48.01 -14.07
C SER A 218 -51.71 -49.18 -14.97
N HIS A 219 -50.94 -50.26 -14.97
CA HIS A 219 -51.15 -51.48 -15.77
C HIS A 219 -51.68 -52.62 -14.96
N ALA A 220 -52.06 -52.43 -13.69
CA ALA A 220 -52.48 -53.49 -12.77
C ALA A 220 -53.58 -54.38 -13.34
N GLU A 221 -54.61 -53.81 -13.99
CA GLU A 221 -55.71 -54.55 -14.60
C GLU A 221 -55.24 -55.39 -15.79
N GLU A 222 -54.35 -54.87 -16.64
CA GLU A 222 -53.80 -55.60 -17.79
C GLU A 222 -52.83 -56.69 -17.34
N ILE A 223 -52.00 -56.43 -16.35
CA ILE A 223 -51.06 -57.42 -15.77
C ILE A 223 -51.87 -58.58 -15.14
N LYS A 224 -52.87 -58.26 -14.32
CA LYS A 224 -53.73 -59.23 -13.64
C LYS A 224 -54.47 -60.11 -14.64
N SER A 225 -55.07 -59.48 -15.68
CA SER A 225 -55.74 -60.21 -16.74
C SER A 225 -54.79 -61.13 -17.54
N SER A 226 -53.57 -60.69 -17.80
CA SER A 226 -52.56 -61.46 -18.49
C SER A 226 -52.05 -62.63 -17.66
N LEU A 227 -51.78 -62.43 -16.34
CA LEU A 227 -51.40 -63.49 -15.41
C LEU A 227 -52.52 -64.51 -15.24
N TYR A 228 -53.80 -64.07 -15.12
CA TYR A 228 -54.95 -64.97 -15.10
C TYR A 228 -54.98 -65.89 -16.34
N LYS A 229 -54.80 -65.29 -17.51
CA LYS A 229 -54.76 -66.08 -18.76
C LYS A 229 -53.59 -67.07 -18.80
N VAL A 230 -52.41 -66.72 -18.25
CA VAL A 230 -51.25 -67.62 -18.17
C VAL A 230 -51.57 -68.78 -17.20
N THR A 231 -52.13 -68.51 -16.03
CA THR A 231 -52.54 -69.51 -15.05
C THR A 231 -53.55 -70.48 -15.69
N GLU A 232 -54.57 -69.97 -16.37
CA GLU A 232 -55.58 -70.78 -17.08
C GLU A 232 -54.98 -71.68 -18.17
N LEU A 233 -54.00 -71.19 -18.94
CA LEU A 233 -53.27 -71.97 -19.94
C LEU A 233 -52.35 -73.04 -19.33
N LEU A 234 -51.85 -72.82 -18.09
CA LEU A 234 -50.97 -73.77 -17.41
C LEU A 234 -51.80 -74.84 -16.65
N ASP A 235 -52.79 -74.42 -15.86
CA ASP A 235 -53.51 -75.30 -14.91
C ASP A 235 -55.04 -75.29 -15.08
N GLY A 236 -55.59 -74.82 -16.22
CA GLY A 236 -57.04 -74.83 -16.52
C GLY A 236 -57.59 -76.25 -16.54
N GLU A 237 -58.85 -76.41 -16.01
CA GLU A 237 -59.48 -77.73 -15.72
C GLU A 237 -59.61 -78.63 -16.94
N GLU A 238 -59.86 -78.08 -18.18
CA GLU A 238 -60.12 -78.93 -19.34
C GLU A 238 -59.00 -79.00 -20.33
N GLN A 239 -58.13 -77.96 -20.45
CA GLN A 239 -57.08 -77.87 -21.48
C GLN A 239 -55.76 -77.29 -20.94
N GLY A 240 -55.54 -77.30 -19.65
CA GLY A 240 -54.31 -76.86 -19.06
C GLY A 240 -53.13 -77.75 -19.43
N ALA A 241 -51.97 -77.11 -19.66
CA ALA A 241 -50.74 -77.84 -20.07
C ALA A 241 -50.35 -78.89 -19.04
N ILE A 242 -50.58 -78.63 -17.74
CA ILE A 242 -50.32 -79.55 -16.63
C ILE A 242 -51.19 -80.79 -16.73
N GLN A 243 -52.46 -80.64 -17.04
CA GLN A 243 -53.39 -81.76 -17.21
C GLN A 243 -53.06 -82.56 -18.46
N ILE A 244 -52.70 -81.93 -19.56
CA ILE A 244 -52.26 -82.59 -20.77
C ILE A 244 -50.96 -83.46 -20.52
N LEU A 245 -50.02 -82.87 -19.81
CA LEU A 245 -48.78 -83.60 -19.45
C LEU A 245 -49.05 -84.75 -18.48
N LYS A 246 -49.96 -84.59 -17.55
CA LYS A 246 -50.38 -85.65 -16.63
C LYS A 246 -51.02 -86.83 -17.35
N GLU A 247 -51.88 -86.53 -18.33
CA GLU A 247 -52.49 -87.61 -19.18
C GLU A 247 -51.42 -88.25 -20.09
N ALA A 248 -50.53 -87.52 -20.67
CA ALA A 248 -49.40 -88.01 -21.46
C ALA A 248 -48.48 -88.94 -20.59
N LEU A 249 -48.19 -88.50 -19.36
CA LEU A 249 -47.37 -89.24 -18.39
C LEU A 249 -48.06 -90.56 -18.07
N SER A 250 -49.36 -90.56 -17.72
CA SER A 250 -50.13 -91.77 -17.44
C SER A 250 -50.12 -92.74 -18.60
N THR A 251 -50.23 -92.20 -19.84
CA THR A 251 -50.21 -93.05 -21.05
C THR A 251 -48.86 -93.66 -21.26
N VAL A 252 -47.76 -92.97 -21.12
CA VAL A 252 -46.42 -93.44 -21.32
C VAL A 252 -46.01 -94.41 -20.18
N ASP A 253 -46.39 -94.13 -18.94
CA ASP A 253 -46.17 -95.05 -17.80
C ASP A 253 -46.82 -96.40 -18.05
N SER A 254 -48.00 -96.48 -18.64
CA SER A 254 -48.64 -97.73 -19.01
C SER A 254 -47.87 -98.56 -20.06
N LEU A 255 -47.06 -97.89 -20.91
CA LEU A 255 -46.22 -98.52 -21.90
C LEU A 255 -44.90 -99.06 -21.36
N GLU A 256 -44.43 -98.61 -20.24
CA GLU A 256 -43.13 -99.04 -19.68
C GLU A 256 -43.04 -100.60 -19.50
N ARG A 257 -44.16 -101.22 -19.18
CA ARG A 257 -44.22 -102.66 -19.00
C ARG A 257 -43.86 -103.47 -20.26
N TYR A 258 -44.14 -102.87 -21.43
CA TYR A 258 -43.98 -103.58 -22.70
C TYR A 258 -42.84 -102.99 -23.57
N PHE A 259 -42.44 -101.74 -23.29
CA PHE A 259 -41.43 -101.02 -24.06
C PHE A 259 -40.46 -100.21 -23.14
N PRO A 260 -39.37 -100.81 -22.69
CA PRO A 260 -38.42 -100.25 -21.71
C PRO A 260 -37.85 -98.90 -22.13
N LYS A 261 -37.79 -98.54 -23.45
CA LYS A 261 -37.37 -97.22 -23.94
C LYS A 261 -38.36 -96.15 -23.59
N ALA A 262 -39.58 -96.45 -23.22
CA ALA A 262 -40.58 -95.50 -22.78
C ALA A 262 -40.19 -94.82 -21.46
N LYS A 263 -39.35 -95.39 -20.66
CA LYS A 263 -38.91 -94.86 -19.36
C LYS A 263 -38.21 -93.50 -19.50
N GLU A 264 -37.34 -93.35 -20.44
CA GLU A 264 -36.63 -92.07 -20.67
C GLU A 264 -37.60 -90.93 -21.06
N ILE A 265 -38.62 -91.28 -21.88
CA ILE A 265 -39.69 -90.35 -22.25
C ILE A 265 -40.57 -90.00 -21.04
N SER A 266 -40.93 -91.00 -20.20
CA SER A 266 -41.66 -90.76 -18.98
C SER A 266 -40.93 -89.79 -17.99
N GLU A 267 -39.64 -90.08 -17.75
CA GLU A 267 -38.84 -89.23 -16.89
C GLU A 267 -38.76 -87.77 -17.41
N ARG A 268 -38.65 -87.60 -18.69
CA ARG A 268 -38.63 -86.23 -19.29
C ARG A 268 -39.98 -85.50 -19.20
N ILE A 269 -41.08 -86.21 -19.43
CA ILE A 269 -42.43 -85.68 -19.28
C ILE A 269 -42.68 -85.33 -17.80
N ARG A 270 -42.26 -86.20 -16.86
CA ARG A 270 -42.37 -85.97 -15.44
C ARG A 270 -41.60 -84.69 -15.00
N SER A 271 -40.40 -84.54 -15.49
CA SER A 271 -39.65 -83.30 -15.20
C SER A 271 -40.40 -82.02 -15.72
N ALA A 272 -40.86 -82.04 -16.97
CA ALA A 272 -41.62 -80.97 -17.52
C ALA A 272 -42.95 -80.64 -16.75
N TYR A 273 -43.61 -81.74 -16.24
CA TYR A 273 -44.82 -81.57 -15.42
C TYR A 273 -44.53 -80.85 -14.10
N ILE A 274 -43.41 -81.22 -13.43
CA ILE A 274 -42.98 -80.62 -12.16
C ILE A 274 -42.66 -79.15 -12.42
N ASP A 275 -41.84 -78.89 -13.46
CA ASP A 275 -41.45 -77.48 -13.80
C ASP A 275 -42.63 -76.62 -14.13
N LEU A 276 -43.63 -77.08 -14.90
CA LEU A 276 -44.83 -76.35 -15.20
C LEU A 276 -45.75 -76.14 -13.99
N ASN A 277 -45.79 -77.15 -13.07
CA ASN A 277 -46.57 -76.98 -11.85
C ASN A 277 -46.02 -75.91 -10.92
N ASP A 278 -44.67 -75.83 -10.84
CA ASP A 278 -44.00 -74.77 -10.09
C ASP A 278 -44.23 -73.41 -10.72
N LEU A 279 -44.12 -73.30 -12.05
CA LEU A 279 -44.44 -72.07 -12.77
C LEU A 279 -45.91 -71.60 -12.61
N ALA A 280 -46.87 -72.51 -12.61
CA ALA A 280 -48.24 -72.18 -12.36
C ALA A 280 -48.46 -71.62 -10.96
N SER A 281 -47.82 -72.26 -9.96
CA SER A 281 -47.86 -71.80 -8.57
C SER A 281 -47.23 -70.40 -8.42
N GLU A 282 -46.09 -70.18 -9.05
CA GLU A 282 -45.43 -68.87 -9.05
C GLU A 282 -46.29 -67.80 -9.73
N THR A 283 -46.91 -68.12 -10.88
CA THR A 283 -47.78 -67.19 -11.59
C THR A 283 -49.04 -66.87 -10.77
N ASP A 284 -49.55 -67.80 -10.00
CA ASP A 284 -50.73 -67.56 -9.14
C ASP A 284 -50.38 -66.67 -7.96
N VAL A 285 -49.20 -66.78 -7.37
CA VAL A 285 -48.71 -65.87 -6.34
C VAL A 285 -48.57 -64.48 -6.93
N LEU A 286 -47.91 -64.33 -8.09
CA LEU A 286 -47.72 -63.04 -8.76
C LEU A 286 -49.04 -62.36 -9.10
N LYS A 287 -50.08 -63.11 -9.46
CA LYS A 287 -51.41 -62.61 -9.74
C LYS A 287 -52.09 -62.01 -8.49
N GLU A 288 -51.87 -62.60 -7.30
CA GLU A 288 -52.39 -62.08 -6.04
C GLU A 288 -51.64 -60.86 -5.51
N ASP A 289 -50.34 -60.79 -5.81
CA ASP A 289 -49.50 -59.65 -5.43
C ASP A 289 -49.83 -58.35 -6.21
N VAL A 290 -50.47 -58.42 -7.37
CA VAL A 290 -50.92 -57.24 -8.14
C VAL A 290 -52.23 -56.71 -7.55
N GLU A 291 -52.12 -55.72 -6.68
CA GLU A 291 -53.26 -54.98 -6.12
C GLU A 291 -53.74 -53.88 -7.08
N PHE A 292 -55.06 -53.89 -7.37
CA PHE A 292 -55.72 -52.75 -8.04
C PHE A 292 -56.12 -51.73 -6.97
N ASN A 293 -55.30 -50.65 -6.82
CA ASN A 293 -55.48 -49.62 -5.83
C ASN A 293 -55.50 -48.22 -6.48
N PRO A 294 -56.69 -47.73 -6.93
CA PRO A 294 -56.81 -46.45 -7.59
C PRO A 294 -56.50 -45.26 -6.67
N GLU A 295 -56.77 -45.36 -5.36
CA GLU A 295 -56.47 -44.29 -4.41
C GLU A 295 -54.95 -44.14 -4.24
N ARG A 296 -54.21 -45.25 -4.21
CA ARG A 296 -52.75 -45.22 -4.17
C ARG A 296 -52.15 -44.66 -5.45
N LEU A 297 -52.70 -45.03 -6.62
CA LEU A 297 -52.25 -44.48 -7.91
C LEU A 297 -52.45 -42.96 -7.98
N GLU A 298 -53.58 -42.44 -7.50
CA GLU A 298 -53.85 -41.01 -7.44
C GLU A 298 -52.84 -40.29 -6.54
N TRP A 299 -52.57 -40.82 -5.36
CA TRP A 299 -51.53 -40.30 -4.46
C TRP A 299 -50.14 -40.30 -5.07
N VAL A 300 -49.71 -41.38 -5.75
CA VAL A 300 -48.41 -41.47 -6.43
C VAL A 300 -48.33 -40.41 -7.52
N ASN A 301 -49.39 -40.22 -8.31
CA ASN A 301 -49.45 -39.21 -9.34
C ASN A 301 -49.32 -37.78 -8.79
N GLU A 302 -50.02 -37.46 -7.72
CA GLU A 302 -49.93 -36.15 -7.03
C GLU A 302 -48.51 -35.93 -6.49
N ARG A 303 -47.91 -36.96 -5.89
CA ARG A 303 -46.55 -36.88 -5.36
C ARG A 303 -45.54 -36.65 -6.46
N LEU A 304 -45.57 -37.43 -7.52
CA LEU A 304 -44.69 -37.25 -8.69
C LEU A 304 -44.87 -35.86 -9.32
N ASN A 305 -46.12 -35.39 -9.46
CA ASN A 305 -46.39 -34.07 -10.00
C ASN A 305 -45.75 -32.95 -9.12
N THR A 306 -45.80 -33.12 -7.80
CA THR A 306 -45.12 -32.21 -6.86
C THR A 306 -43.60 -32.18 -7.09
N LEU A 307 -42.98 -33.37 -7.21
CA LEU A 307 -41.55 -33.49 -7.47
C LEU A 307 -41.15 -32.86 -8.81
N TYR A 308 -41.88 -33.16 -9.89
CA TYR A 308 -41.61 -32.58 -11.21
C TYR A 308 -41.80 -31.06 -11.24
N THR A 309 -42.78 -30.54 -10.54
CA THR A 309 -42.98 -29.08 -10.42
C THR A 309 -41.80 -28.40 -9.75
N LEU A 310 -41.31 -29.00 -8.68
CA LEU A 310 -40.13 -28.48 -7.96
C LEU A 310 -38.87 -28.59 -8.83
N GLN A 311 -38.67 -29.73 -9.51
CA GLN A 311 -37.53 -29.93 -10.42
C GLN A 311 -37.54 -28.91 -11.56
N GLN A 312 -38.68 -28.68 -12.20
CA GLN A 312 -38.85 -27.67 -13.25
C GLN A 312 -38.53 -26.27 -12.73
N LYS A 313 -39.02 -25.94 -11.55
CA LYS A 313 -38.81 -24.63 -10.91
C LYS A 313 -37.33 -24.39 -10.62
N HIS A 314 -36.64 -25.39 -10.09
CA HIS A 314 -35.23 -25.30 -9.73
C HIS A 314 -34.28 -25.72 -10.87
N ARG A 315 -34.84 -26.14 -12.04
CA ARG A 315 -34.08 -26.56 -13.25
C ARG A 315 -33.11 -27.71 -12.97
N VAL A 316 -33.59 -28.68 -12.23
CA VAL A 316 -32.87 -29.92 -11.91
C VAL A 316 -33.64 -31.13 -12.38
N SER A 317 -32.99 -32.29 -12.40
CA SER A 317 -33.56 -33.52 -12.98
C SER A 317 -33.86 -34.60 -11.94
N THR A 318 -33.31 -34.49 -10.73
CA THR A 318 -33.44 -35.51 -9.69
C THR A 318 -33.85 -34.92 -8.32
N VAL A 319 -34.46 -35.75 -7.47
CA VAL A 319 -34.78 -35.36 -6.10
C VAL A 319 -33.54 -35.10 -5.27
N ASN A 320 -32.46 -35.84 -5.51
CA ASN A 320 -31.18 -35.63 -4.82
C ASN A 320 -30.59 -34.25 -5.10
N GLU A 321 -30.78 -33.72 -6.32
CA GLU A 321 -30.37 -32.35 -6.67
C GLU A 321 -31.26 -31.30 -5.94
N LEU A 322 -32.57 -31.57 -5.75
CA LEU A 322 -33.45 -30.71 -4.96
C LEU A 322 -33.00 -30.67 -3.49
N ILE A 323 -32.61 -31.81 -2.93
CA ILE A 323 -32.09 -31.92 -1.56
C ILE A 323 -30.79 -31.08 -1.43
N ALA A 324 -29.89 -31.18 -2.40
CA ALA A 324 -28.66 -30.41 -2.41
C ALA A 324 -28.94 -28.88 -2.45
N ILE A 325 -29.94 -28.44 -3.23
CA ILE A 325 -30.37 -27.04 -3.28
C ILE A 325 -30.96 -26.60 -1.93
N ARG A 326 -31.80 -27.45 -1.31
CA ARG A 326 -32.34 -27.20 0.03
C ARG A 326 -31.23 -26.97 1.05
N ASP A 327 -30.25 -27.85 1.08
CA ASP A 327 -29.10 -27.79 2.00
C ASP A 327 -28.26 -26.54 1.73
N GLN A 328 -28.07 -26.16 0.46
CA GLN A 328 -27.39 -24.91 0.07
C GLN A 328 -28.15 -23.67 0.60
N TYR A 329 -29.46 -23.61 0.44
CA TYR A 329 -30.26 -22.50 0.97
C TYR A 329 -30.21 -22.42 2.49
N GLN A 330 -30.20 -23.55 3.17
CA GLN A 330 -30.08 -23.60 4.62
C GLN A 330 -28.70 -23.06 5.08
N GLU A 331 -27.62 -23.39 4.38
CA GLU A 331 -26.28 -22.87 4.68
C GLU A 331 -26.19 -21.36 4.41
N GLN A 332 -26.80 -20.87 3.32
CA GLN A 332 -26.86 -19.44 3.02
C GLN A 332 -27.58 -18.65 4.11
N LEU A 333 -28.72 -19.13 4.62
CA LEU A 333 -29.44 -18.47 5.71
C LEU A 333 -28.62 -18.46 7.02
N ARG A 334 -27.96 -19.57 7.35
CA ARG A 334 -27.05 -19.59 8.53
C ARG A 334 -25.91 -18.58 8.40
N ALA A 335 -25.37 -18.38 7.20
CA ALA A 335 -24.34 -17.39 6.95
C ALA A 335 -24.89 -15.96 7.14
N ILE A 336 -26.12 -15.69 6.70
CA ILE A 336 -26.80 -14.39 6.88
C ILE A 336 -27.00 -14.09 8.38
N ASP A 337 -27.51 -15.04 9.15
CA ASP A 337 -27.73 -14.90 10.59
C ASP A 337 -26.42 -14.62 11.36
N SER A 338 -25.26 -15.11 10.87
CA SER A 338 -23.94 -14.88 11.48
C SER A 338 -23.38 -13.48 11.25
N PHE A 339 -23.87 -12.73 10.24
CA PHE A 339 -23.34 -11.39 9.95
C PHE A 339 -23.61 -10.39 11.07
N ASP A 340 -24.78 -10.43 11.69
CA ASP A 340 -25.11 -9.50 12.77
C ASP A 340 -24.20 -9.68 13.99
N GLU A 341 -23.84 -10.90 14.33
CA GLU A 341 -22.89 -11.20 15.41
C GLU A 341 -21.47 -10.71 15.07
N GLN A 342 -21.00 -10.98 13.85
CA GLN A 342 -19.69 -10.53 13.38
C GLN A 342 -19.60 -9.01 13.31
N ILE A 343 -20.64 -8.34 12.83
CA ILE A 343 -20.74 -6.86 12.80
C ILE A 343 -20.65 -6.31 14.21
N GLY A 344 -21.41 -6.84 15.18
CA GLY A 344 -21.38 -6.41 16.57
C GLY A 344 -19.99 -6.58 17.22
N LEU A 345 -19.29 -7.67 16.91
CA LEU A 345 -17.93 -7.89 17.38
C LEU A 345 -16.95 -6.86 16.78
N LEU A 346 -17.00 -6.65 15.46
CA LEU A 346 -16.14 -5.67 14.78
C LEU A 346 -16.42 -4.24 15.25
N GLU A 347 -17.67 -3.87 15.50
CA GLU A 347 -18.04 -2.56 16.06
C GLU A 347 -17.41 -2.34 17.43
N SER A 348 -17.47 -3.36 18.30
CA SER A 348 -16.85 -3.31 19.62
C SER A 348 -15.32 -3.17 19.54
N GLN A 349 -14.67 -3.90 18.62
CA GLN A 349 -13.23 -3.79 18.39
C GLN A 349 -12.84 -2.42 17.80
N LEU A 350 -13.64 -1.89 16.89
CA LEU A 350 -13.43 -0.56 16.29
C LEU A 350 -13.53 0.54 17.34
N ASP A 351 -14.54 0.49 18.22
CA ASP A 351 -14.73 1.45 19.30
C ASP A 351 -13.57 1.40 20.32
N ALA A 352 -13.10 0.20 20.66
CA ALA A 352 -11.94 0.03 21.55
C ALA A 352 -10.67 0.61 20.92
N SER A 353 -10.40 0.30 19.63
CA SER A 353 -9.25 0.82 18.89
C SER A 353 -9.33 2.34 18.72
N TYR A 354 -10.51 2.89 18.49
CA TYR A 354 -10.72 4.35 18.41
C TYR A 354 -10.43 5.06 19.72
N LYS A 355 -10.87 4.51 20.87
CA LYS A 355 -10.57 5.07 22.19
C LYS A 355 -9.08 5.07 22.49
N GLU A 356 -8.40 3.98 22.20
CA GLU A 356 -6.94 3.87 22.35
C GLU A 356 -6.22 4.91 21.47
N LEU A 357 -6.65 5.04 20.20
CA LEU A 357 -6.11 6.01 19.25
C LEU A 357 -6.27 7.46 19.77
N LEU A 358 -7.44 7.81 20.33
CA LEU A 358 -7.68 9.13 20.92
C LEU A 358 -6.80 9.38 22.14
N GLN A 359 -6.58 8.37 22.96
CA GLN A 359 -5.68 8.49 24.12
C GLN A 359 -4.24 8.77 23.68
N GLN A 360 -3.74 8.02 22.69
CA GLN A 360 -2.39 8.26 22.14
C GLN A 360 -2.29 9.61 21.43
N ALA A 361 -3.32 10.05 20.70
CA ALA A 361 -3.39 11.38 20.11
C ALA A 361 -3.33 12.49 21.16
N SER A 362 -4.01 12.31 22.29
CA SER A 362 -3.98 13.28 23.41
C SER A 362 -2.59 13.42 24.01
N VAL A 363 -1.86 12.30 24.17
CA VAL A 363 -0.47 12.32 24.66
C VAL A 363 0.43 13.09 23.69
N LEU A 364 0.32 12.81 22.36
CA LEU A 364 1.05 13.55 21.33
C LEU A 364 0.75 15.04 21.38
N SER A 365 -0.53 15.41 21.52
CA SER A 365 -0.95 16.82 21.57
C SER A 365 -0.35 17.57 22.77
N GLU A 366 -0.32 16.95 23.95
CA GLU A 366 0.31 17.57 25.12
C GLU A 366 1.82 17.76 24.97
N GLN A 367 2.54 16.76 24.44
CA GLN A 367 3.97 16.90 24.15
C GLN A 367 4.23 18.03 23.11
N ARG A 368 3.40 18.11 22.08
CA ARG A 368 3.46 19.17 21.07
C ARG A 368 3.23 20.55 21.66
N LYS A 369 2.29 20.73 22.61
CA LYS A 369 2.02 22.00 23.28
C LYS A 369 3.23 22.48 24.08
N VAL A 370 3.83 21.56 24.86
CA VAL A 370 5.04 21.84 25.63
C VAL A 370 6.20 22.27 24.71
N ALA A 371 6.47 21.45 23.70
CA ALA A 371 7.53 21.72 22.72
C ALA A 371 7.30 23.03 21.96
N SER A 372 6.06 23.33 21.57
CA SER A 372 5.70 24.56 20.84
C SER A 372 5.99 25.81 21.66
N THR A 373 5.73 25.80 22.96
CA THR A 373 6.00 26.91 23.86
C THR A 373 7.51 27.13 24.03
N ALA A 374 8.27 26.04 24.23
CA ALA A 374 9.72 26.07 24.34
C ALA A 374 10.37 26.56 23.04
N MET A 375 9.93 26.02 21.89
CA MET A 375 10.39 26.42 20.56
C MET A 375 10.14 27.90 20.30
N ALA A 376 8.94 28.41 20.57
CA ALA A 376 8.61 29.80 20.34
C ALA A 376 9.53 30.75 21.12
N SER A 377 9.78 30.45 22.40
CA SER A 377 10.69 31.22 23.24
C SER A 377 12.14 31.20 22.74
N GLN A 378 12.65 30.02 22.36
CA GLN A 378 14.01 29.86 21.86
C GLN A 378 14.19 30.55 20.51
N LEU A 379 13.23 30.38 19.59
CA LEU A 379 13.24 30.99 18.27
C LEU A 379 13.31 32.52 18.35
N VAL A 380 12.52 33.15 19.22
CA VAL A 380 12.53 34.61 19.40
C VAL A 380 13.90 35.06 19.90
N LYS A 381 14.55 34.34 20.83
CA LYS A 381 15.89 34.66 21.31
C LYS A 381 16.95 34.58 20.19
N MET A 382 16.84 33.62 19.30
CA MET A 382 17.77 33.44 18.18
C MET A 382 17.58 34.48 17.08
N ILE A 383 16.37 34.94 16.85
CA ILE A 383 16.05 35.79 15.71
C ILE A 383 16.24 37.29 16.01
N ILE A 384 16.16 37.72 17.27
CA ILE A 384 16.39 39.11 17.71
C ILE A 384 17.76 39.63 17.23
N PRO A 385 18.89 38.90 17.43
CA PRO A 385 20.21 39.36 16.96
C PRO A 385 20.32 39.43 15.44
N LEU A 386 19.42 38.80 14.72
CA LEU A 386 19.39 38.83 13.26
C LEU A 386 18.62 40.04 12.67
N GLY A 387 18.55 41.14 13.42
CA GLY A 387 17.95 42.39 12.98
C GLY A 387 16.42 42.41 13.05
N MET A 388 15.81 41.56 13.87
CA MET A 388 14.36 41.49 14.08
C MET A 388 13.97 41.62 15.58
N PRO A 389 14.27 42.77 16.22
CA PRO A 389 14.13 42.97 17.68
C PRO A 389 12.66 42.91 18.17
N ASN A 390 11.72 43.16 17.29
CA ASN A 390 10.30 43.22 17.63
C ASN A 390 9.54 41.92 17.20
N THR A 391 10.27 40.84 16.90
CA THR A 391 9.67 39.60 16.47
C THR A 391 8.75 39.01 17.53
N ARG A 392 7.57 38.60 17.09
CA ARG A 392 6.65 37.77 17.84
C ARG A 392 6.41 36.49 17.05
N PHE A 393 6.46 35.36 17.74
CA PHE A 393 6.21 34.04 17.18
C PHE A 393 5.35 33.23 18.14
N ARG A 394 4.37 32.51 17.58
CA ARG A 394 3.47 31.63 18.32
C ARG A 394 3.15 30.41 17.44
N VAL A 395 2.98 29.29 18.08
CA VAL A 395 2.50 28.06 17.43
C VAL A 395 1.06 27.85 17.86
N ASP A 396 0.14 27.90 16.93
CA ASP A 396 -1.27 27.57 17.15
C ASP A 396 -1.46 26.09 16.87
N ILE A 397 -2.04 25.35 17.83
CA ILE A 397 -2.38 23.92 17.73
C ILE A 397 -3.89 23.82 17.74
N LEU A 398 -4.49 23.41 16.64
CA LEU A 398 -5.93 23.28 16.45
C LEU A 398 -6.30 21.80 16.33
N PRO A 399 -7.35 21.34 17.03
CA PRO A 399 -7.76 19.94 16.92
C PRO A 399 -8.39 19.67 15.55
N ARG A 400 -8.01 18.56 14.92
CA ARG A 400 -8.67 18.00 13.73
C ARG A 400 -9.95 17.29 14.14
N LYS A 401 -10.90 17.18 13.22
CA LYS A 401 -12.18 16.48 13.44
C LYS A 401 -12.02 14.96 13.41
N GLU A 402 -11.13 14.46 12.57
CA GLU A 402 -10.85 13.03 12.40
C GLU A 402 -9.36 12.75 12.60
N PRO A 403 -9.01 11.56 13.11
CA PRO A 403 -7.63 11.13 13.22
C PRO A 403 -6.98 10.99 11.83
N GLU A 404 -5.74 11.48 11.73
CA GLU A 404 -4.87 11.25 10.57
C GLU A 404 -3.65 10.43 10.99
N SER A 405 -2.82 10.01 10.03
CA SER A 405 -1.64 9.16 10.28
C SER A 405 -0.57 9.80 11.16
N ASP A 406 -0.64 11.11 11.40
CA ASP A 406 0.30 11.92 12.18
C ASP A 406 -0.33 12.55 13.44
N GLY A 407 -1.54 12.14 13.80
CA GLY A 407 -2.23 12.63 14.99
C GLY A 407 -3.52 13.37 14.68
N MET A 408 -3.97 14.16 15.65
CA MET A 408 -5.19 14.96 15.59
C MET A 408 -4.93 16.47 15.66
N ASP A 409 -3.70 16.91 15.44
CA ASP A 409 -3.34 18.32 15.53
C ASP A 409 -3.10 18.93 14.16
N ASP A 410 -3.66 20.13 13.96
CA ASP A 410 -3.33 21.06 12.87
C ASP A 410 -2.43 22.15 13.45
N ILE A 411 -1.19 22.25 12.96
CA ILE A 411 -0.20 23.18 13.51
C ILE A 411 -0.03 24.37 12.58
N ARG A 412 -0.03 25.57 13.15
CA ARG A 412 0.19 26.81 12.41
C ARG A 412 1.21 27.69 13.08
N PHE A 413 2.27 27.99 12.35
CA PHE A 413 3.27 28.97 12.77
C PHE A 413 2.76 30.37 12.48
N MET A 414 2.56 31.15 13.55
CA MET A 414 2.13 32.54 13.52
C MET A 414 3.34 33.44 13.77
N PHE A 415 3.56 34.41 12.89
CA PHE A 415 4.74 35.24 12.91
C PHE A 415 4.41 36.72 12.66
N SER A 416 5.17 37.61 13.29
CA SER A 416 5.21 39.04 12.99
C SER A 416 6.59 39.58 13.32
N ALA A 417 7.22 40.28 12.39
CA ALA A 417 8.51 40.94 12.58
C ALA A 417 8.35 42.37 13.20
N ASN A 418 7.16 42.93 13.18
CA ASN A 418 6.87 44.31 13.58
C ASN A 418 6.01 44.37 14.84
N LYS A 419 6.29 45.35 15.69
CA LYS A 419 5.60 45.54 16.97
C LYS A 419 4.09 45.81 16.82
N SER A 420 3.71 46.57 15.79
CA SER A 420 2.34 47.04 15.53
C SER A 420 1.54 46.13 14.60
N ALA A 421 2.16 45.20 13.91
CA ALA A 421 1.49 44.27 13.01
C ALA A 421 0.89 43.10 13.76
N GLU A 422 -0.27 42.61 13.34
CA GLU A 422 -0.88 41.40 13.91
C GLU A 422 -0.05 40.15 13.56
N LEU A 423 -0.16 39.12 14.41
CA LEU A 423 0.39 37.81 14.11
C LEU A 423 -0.37 37.18 12.93
N GLN A 424 0.33 36.81 11.89
CA GLN A 424 -0.22 36.17 10.69
C GLN A 424 0.45 34.82 10.45
N PRO A 425 -0.21 33.90 9.75
CA PRO A 425 0.46 32.66 9.31
C PRO A 425 1.74 33.00 8.53
N VAL A 426 2.82 32.28 8.82
CA VAL A 426 4.13 32.51 8.17
C VAL A 426 4.04 32.51 6.65
N ALA A 427 3.15 31.69 6.07
CA ALA A 427 2.89 31.64 4.63
C ALA A 427 2.43 32.97 4.01
N GLN A 428 1.87 33.89 4.81
CA GLN A 428 1.34 35.18 4.38
C GLN A 428 2.32 36.35 4.61
N THR A 429 3.49 36.08 5.19
CA THR A 429 4.50 37.07 5.50
C THR A 429 5.23 37.50 4.22
N ALA A 430 5.27 38.81 3.97
CA ALA A 430 5.67 39.38 2.67
C ALA A 430 7.21 39.50 2.45
N SER A 431 8.04 39.44 3.50
CA SER A 431 9.50 39.69 3.38
C SER A 431 10.30 38.37 3.23
N GLY A 432 10.86 38.15 2.05
CA GLY A 432 11.71 36.98 1.76
C GLY A 432 12.93 36.89 2.70
N GLY A 433 13.59 38.00 3.03
CA GLY A 433 14.74 38.01 3.94
C GLY A 433 14.36 37.66 5.39
N GLU A 434 13.20 38.09 5.88
CA GLU A 434 12.71 37.74 7.22
C GLU A 434 12.40 36.24 7.32
N ILE A 435 11.75 35.68 6.30
CA ILE A 435 11.42 34.26 6.22
C ILE A 435 12.70 33.41 6.12
N SER A 436 13.72 33.83 5.37
CA SER A 436 15.00 33.12 5.26
C SER A 436 15.72 33.06 6.61
N ARG A 437 15.75 34.18 7.38
CA ARG A 437 16.32 34.20 8.72
C ARG A 437 15.53 33.35 9.72
N LEU A 438 14.19 33.40 9.65
CA LEU A 438 13.33 32.53 10.44
C LEU A 438 13.61 31.04 10.15
N MET A 439 13.71 30.67 8.86
CA MET A 439 14.03 29.30 8.47
C MET A 439 15.43 28.87 8.93
N LEU A 440 16.43 29.76 8.83
CA LEU A 440 17.77 29.48 9.36
C LEU A 440 17.72 29.13 10.86
N CYS A 441 17.00 29.94 11.67
CA CYS A 441 16.84 29.67 13.11
C CYS A 441 16.11 28.34 13.37
N ILE A 442 15.02 28.06 12.66
CA ILE A 442 14.28 26.80 12.80
C ILE A 442 15.19 25.60 12.44
N LYS A 443 15.91 25.68 11.33
CA LYS A 443 16.86 24.61 10.93
C LYS A 443 17.96 24.43 11.96
N ALA A 444 18.48 25.51 12.53
CA ALA A 444 19.48 25.46 13.60
C ALA A 444 18.94 24.76 14.87
N MET A 445 17.69 25.01 15.21
CA MET A 445 17.07 24.37 16.38
C MET A 445 16.87 22.87 16.17
N ILE A 446 16.42 22.43 15.01
CA ILE A 446 16.13 21.01 14.75
C ILE A 446 17.37 20.19 14.35
N ALA A 447 18.47 20.83 13.99
CA ALA A 447 19.69 20.15 13.55
C ALA A 447 20.30 19.19 14.58
N GLY A 448 20.07 19.45 15.87
CA GLY A 448 20.53 18.55 16.95
C GLY A 448 19.70 17.26 17.07
N PHE A 449 18.50 17.25 16.54
CA PHE A 449 17.52 16.16 16.67
C PHE A 449 17.30 15.42 15.34
N THR A 450 17.69 15.99 14.21
CA THR A 450 17.53 15.36 12.89
C THR A 450 18.81 14.68 12.46
N ALA A 451 18.70 13.45 12.00
CA ALA A 451 19.80 12.71 11.39
C ALA A 451 20.05 13.17 9.93
N LEU A 452 20.10 14.48 9.66
CA LEU A 452 20.37 15.02 8.33
C LEU A 452 21.87 15.23 8.14
N PRO A 453 22.48 14.60 7.12
CA PRO A 453 23.93 14.70 6.91
C PRO A 453 24.42 16.08 6.49
N THR A 454 23.69 16.75 5.60
CA THR A 454 24.17 17.96 4.92
C THR A 454 23.04 18.97 4.73
N ILE A 455 23.30 20.23 4.99
CA ILE A 455 22.40 21.35 4.66
C ILE A 455 23.14 22.37 3.79
N ILE A 456 22.46 22.89 2.78
CA ILE A 456 22.96 23.94 1.88
C ILE A 456 22.08 25.15 2.00
N PHE A 457 22.62 26.29 2.38
CA PHE A 457 21.97 27.60 2.40
C PHE A 457 22.35 28.38 1.15
N ASP A 458 21.36 28.66 0.30
CA ASP A 458 21.54 29.44 -0.92
C ASP A 458 20.88 30.81 -0.79
N GLU A 459 21.70 31.88 -0.90
CA GLU A 459 21.27 33.27 -0.88
C GLU A 459 20.40 33.66 0.34
N VAL A 460 20.63 33.03 1.50
CA VAL A 460 19.90 33.38 2.75
C VAL A 460 20.30 34.74 3.31
N ASP A 461 21.41 35.30 2.80
CA ASP A 461 22.02 36.56 3.15
C ASP A 461 21.48 37.76 2.34
N THR A 462 20.42 37.57 1.55
CA THR A 462 19.81 38.62 0.75
C THR A 462 19.18 39.71 1.64
N GLY A 463 19.59 40.96 1.45
CA GLY A 463 19.07 42.12 2.18
C GLY A 463 19.60 42.29 3.60
N VAL A 464 20.70 41.64 3.94
CA VAL A 464 21.40 41.80 5.22
C VAL A 464 22.82 42.34 4.99
N SER A 465 23.40 42.96 6.01
CA SER A 465 24.77 43.47 5.97
C SER A 465 25.34 43.60 7.39
N GLY A 466 26.67 43.77 7.49
CA GLY A 466 27.36 44.05 8.73
C GLY A 466 27.12 43.02 9.84
N ASP A 467 26.73 43.50 11.02
CA ASP A 467 26.55 42.66 12.24
C ASP A 467 25.53 41.52 12.09
N ILE A 468 24.49 41.75 11.28
CA ILE A 468 23.48 40.69 11.05
C ILE A 468 24.09 39.50 10.30
N ALA A 469 24.90 39.79 9.24
CA ALA A 469 25.58 38.77 8.48
C ALA A 469 26.61 38.00 9.35
N ASP A 470 27.30 38.71 10.26
CA ASP A 470 28.22 38.11 11.21
C ASP A 470 27.48 37.12 12.14
N LYS A 471 26.34 37.50 12.71
CA LYS A 471 25.52 36.63 13.55
C LYS A 471 24.92 35.44 12.80
N MET A 472 24.55 35.62 11.54
CA MET A 472 24.13 34.48 10.68
C MET A 472 25.30 33.51 10.48
N GLY A 473 26.51 34.01 10.25
CA GLY A 473 27.72 33.21 10.15
C GLY A 473 28.01 32.41 11.45
N ASP A 474 27.79 33.03 12.63
CA ASP A 474 27.92 32.33 13.93
C ASP A 474 26.96 31.13 14.03
N ILE A 475 25.69 31.33 13.66
CA ILE A 475 24.70 30.24 13.65
C ILE A 475 25.09 29.13 12.69
N MET A 476 25.57 29.45 11.49
CA MET A 476 26.01 28.46 10.50
C MET A 476 27.27 27.72 10.96
N GLN A 477 28.19 28.42 11.61
CA GLN A 477 29.39 27.83 12.19
C GLN A 477 29.05 26.87 13.33
N GLU A 478 28.12 27.24 14.22
CA GLU A 478 27.62 26.36 15.28
C GLU A 478 26.94 25.12 14.68
N LEU A 479 26.08 25.30 13.66
CA LEU A 479 25.50 24.19 12.89
C LEU A 479 26.56 23.25 12.33
N GLY A 480 27.66 23.82 11.80
CA GLY A 480 28.79 23.06 11.26
C GLY A 480 29.45 22.11 12.26
N THR A 481 29.29 22.33 13.57
CA THR A 481 29.76 21.38 14.58
C THR A 481 28.94 20.11 14.68
N LYS A 482 27.66 20.17 14.28
CA LYS A 482 26.68 19.08 14.40
C LYS A 482 26.48 18.33 13.08
N MET A 483 26.54 19.04 11.94
CA MET A 483 26.31 18.52 10.60
C MET A 483 27.19 19.23 9.57
N GLN A 484 27.21 18.76 8.34
CA GLN A 484 27.89 19.48 7.25
C GLN A 484 27.00 20.61 6.74
N VAL A 485 27.54 21.83 6.70
CA VAL A 485 26.84 23.04 6.29
C VAL A 485 27.57 23.68 5.11
N PHE A 486 26.84 24.01 4.05
CA PHE A 486 27.33 24.85 2.98
C PHE A 486 26.54 26.17 2.96
N ALA A 487 27.22 27.31 2.87
CA ALA A 487 26.63 28.60 2.59
C ALA A 487 27.11 29.12 1.24
N ILE A 488 26.18 29.36 0.33
CA ILE A 488 26.45 30.08 -0.90
C ILE A 488 26.17 31.55 -0.60
N THR A 489 27.24 32.36 -0.54
CA THR A 489 27.18 33.73 -0.03
C THR A 489 27.95 34.68 -0.90
N HIS A 490 27.59 35.94 -0.83
CA HIS A 490 28.34 37.08 -1.35
C HIS A 490 28.84 37.98 -0.21
N LEU A 491 28.53 37.68 1.04
CA LEU A 491 28.92 38.45 2.21
C LEU A 491 30.19 37.94 2.83
N LEU A 492 31.17 38.80 2.98
CA LEU A 492 32.49 38.51 3.52
C LEU A 492 32.44 38.02 4.99
N GLN A 493 31.47 38.53 5.79
CA GLN A 493 31.30 38.14 7.19
C GLN A 493 30.97 36.64 7.32
N ILE A 494 30.13 36.11 6.44
CA ILE A 494 29.80 34.70 6.40
C ILE A 494 30.94 33.90 5.80
N ALA A 495 31.57 34.40 4.72
CA ALA A 495 32.70 33.74 4.03
C ALA A 495 33.91 33.56 4.93
N ALA A 496 34.19 34.53 5.80
CA ALA A 496 35.34 34.46 6.73
C ALA A 496 35.13 33.35 7.80
N LYS A 497 33.92 33.02 8.20
CA LYS A 497 33.61 32.02 9.24
C LYS A 497 33.61 30.57 8.75
N GLY A 498 33.62 30.33 7.44
CA GLY A 498 33.74 28.97 6.89
C GLY A 498 35.05 28.33 7.26
N GLN A 499 35.02 27.04 7.62
CA GLN A 499 36.26 26.24 7.83
C GLN A 499 36.95 25.95 6.49
N ALA A 500 36.16 25.65 5.44
CA ALA A 500 36.61 25.52 4.08
C ALA A 500 35.99 26.59 3.17
N HIS A 501 36.74 27.07 2.20
CA HIS A 501 36.30 28.11 1.28
C HIS A 501 36.47 27.65 -0.17
N TYR A 502 35.38 27.52 -0.88
CA TYR A 502 35.32 27.12 -2.29
C TYR A 502 35.00 28.32 -3.16
N PHE A 503 35.79 28.52 -4.23
CA PHE A 503 35.62 29.64 -5.15
C PHE A 503 35.16 29.16 -6.53
N VAL A 504 34.02 29.64 -6.97
CA VAL A 504 33.45 29.35 -8.29
C VAL A 504 33.83 30.48 -9.24
N TYR A 505 34.49 30.17 -10.34
CA TYR A 505 34.96 31.13 -11.32
C TYR A 505 34.73 30.67 -12.75
N LYS A 506 34.64 31.64 -13.65
CA LYS A 506 34.59 31.39 -15.09
C LYS A 506 35.99 31.44 -15.68
N LYS A 507 36.28 30.50 -16.57
CA LYS A 507 37.53 30.48 -17.35
C LYS A 507 37.17 30.53 -18.82
N ASP A 508 37.50 31.63 -19.48
CA ASP A 508 37.32 31.75 -20.91
C ASP A 508 38.42 31.00 -21.66
N THR A 509 37.98 30.19 -22.60
CA THR A 509 38.83 29.53 -23.60
C THR A 509 38.55 30.15 -24.97
N LYS A 510 39.38 29.85 -25.99
CA LYS A 510 39.20 30.46 -27.32
C LYS A 510 37.77 30.27 -27.91
N ASP A 511 37.10 29.19 -27.53
CA ASP A 511 35.82 28.80 -28.13
C ASP A 511 34.64 28.90 -27.17
N ARG A 512 34.87 29.02 -25.84
CA ARG A 512 33.78 28.92 -24.85
C ARG A 512 34.21 29.36 -23.45
N THR A 513 33.20 29.73 -22.63
CA THR A 513 33.34 29.97 -21.19
C THR A 513 33.07 28.69 -20.41
N LEU A 514 33.93 28.32 -19.49
CA LEU A 514 33.78 27.15 -18.62
C LEU A 514 33.68 27.58 -17.16
N THR A 515 32.79 26.94 -16.43
CA THR A 515 32.69 27.10 -14.97
C THR A 515 33.64 26.10 -14.29
N ARG A 516 34.40 26.60 -13.33
CA ARG A 516 35.31 25.82 -12.48
C ARG A 516 35.11 26.18 -11.03
N ILE A 517 35.50 25.26 -10.13
CA ILE A 517 35.52 25.48 -8.69
C ILE A 517 36.89 25.06 -8.16
N LYS A 518 37.40 25.76 -7.16
CA LYS A 518 38.60 25.37 -6.42
C LYS A 518 38.42 25.68 -4.94
N GLN A 519 39.07 24.90 -4.08
CA GLN A 519 39.23 25.23 -2.67
C GLN A 519 40.31 26.31 -2.54
N LEU A 520 40.07 27.32 -1.72
CA LEU A 520 41.01 28.39 -1.44
C LEU A 520 41.67 28.13 -0.09
N GLU A 521 43.00 28.18 -0.08
CA GLU A 521 43.83 28.02 1.12
C GLU A 521 44.81 29.18 1.27
N GLY A 522 45.27 29.43 2.50
CA GLY A 522 46.32 30.40 2.78
C GLY A 522 46.05 31.79 2.17
N GLU A 523 47.03 32.30 1.41
CA GLU A 523 46.95 33.64 0.79
C GLU A 523 45.85 33.76 -0.25
N GLU A 524 45.48 32.69 -0.98
CA GLU A 524 44.40 32.73 -1.94
C GLU A 524 43.07 33.07 -1.25
N ARG A 525 42.84 32.50 -0.07
CA ARG A 525 41.65 32.77 0.74
C ARG A 525 41.61 34.21 1.26
N VAL A 526 42.74 34.69 1.78
CA VAL A 526 42.89 36.10 2.22
C VAL A 526 42.59 37.06 1.06
N ASN A 527 43.14 36.79 -0.10
CA ASN A 527 42.96 37.62 -1.30
C ASN A 527 41.49 37.64 -1.74
N GLU A 528 40.78 36.52 -1.69
CA GLU A 528 39.36 36.48 -2.07
C GLU A 528 38.51 37.23 -1.08
N VAL A 529 38.69 37.07 0.24
CA VAL A 529 37.96 37.85 1.26
C VAL A 529 38.26 39.34 1.13
N ALA A 530 39.51 39.72 0.82
CA ALA A 530 39.85 41.10 0.57
C ALA A 530 39.18 41.69 -0.71
N ARG A 531 39.06 40.87 -1.78
CA ARG A 531 38.29 41.23 -2.99
C ARG A 531 36.81 41.41 -2.72
N MET A 532 36.23 40.58 -1.88
CA MET A 532 34.83 40.74 -1.47
C MET A 532 34.57 42.05 -0.72
N LEU A 533 35.61 42.60 -0.06
CA LEU A 533 35.59 43.87 0.66
C LEU A 533 35.73 45.07 -0.27
N SER A 534 36.72 45.03 -1.17
CA SER A 534 37.19 46.21 -1.93
C SER A 534 36.89 46.17 -3.43
N GLY A 535 36.30 45.07 -3.91
CA GLY A 535 36.08 44.86 -5.35
C GLY A 535 37.37 44.41 -6.05
N ALA A 536 37.61 44.84 -7.28
CA ALA A 536 38.69 44.37 -8.14
C ALA A 536 40.11 44.78 -7.70
N SER A 537 40.25 45.83 -6.89
CA SER A 537 41.55 46.34 -6.47
C SER A 537 41.90 45.90 -5.05
N LEU A 538 42.93 45.08 -4.91
CA LEU A 538 43.49 44.71 -3.61
C LEU A 538 44.32 45.85 -3.04
N THR A 539 43.99 46.37 -1.85
CA THR A 539 44.72 47.37 -1.10
C THR A 539 45.34 46.74 0.15
N GLU A 540 46.42 47.31 0.70
CA GLU A 540 46.99 46.85 1.97
C GLU A 540 45.95 46.85 3.11
N ALA A 541 45.06 47.89 3.13
CA ALA A 541 44.02 47.97 4.12
C ALA A 541 42.97 46.87 3.97
N SER A 542 42.61 46.48 2.73
CA SER A 542 41.66 45.37 2.51
C SER A 542 42.27 43.99 2.88
N LEU A 543 43.57 43.81 2.65
CA LEU A 543 44.30 42.61 3.05
C LEU A 543 44.40 42.47 4.58
N ALA A 544 44.77 43.60 5.26
CA ALA A 544 44.82 43.61 6.73
C ALA A 544 43.46 43.29 7.34
N ASN A 545 42.38 43.88 6.85
CA ASN A 545 41.04 43.65 7.32
C ASN A 545 40.56 42.19 7.03
N ALA A 546 40.93 41.63 5.88
CA ALA A 546 40.67 40.22 5.56
C ALA A 546 41.39 39.24 6.50
N LYS A 547 42.65 39.54 6.86
CA LYS A 547 43.41 38.76 7.84
C LYS A 547 42.74 38.81 9.21
N ASP A 548 42.36 39.98 9.67
CA ASP A 548 41.64 40.16 10.94
C ASP A 548 40.35 39.33 10.99
N LEU A 549 39.51 39.40 9.93
CA LEU A 549 38.27 38.63 9.83
C LEU A 549 38.49 37.10 9.81
N LEU A 550 39.60 36.66 9.22
CA LEU A 550 40.03 35.26 9.18
C LEU A 550 40.72 34.80 10.48
N GLY A 551 40.95 35.72 11.44
CA GLY A 551 41.67 35.42 12.68
C GLY A 551 43.15 35.09 12.49
N ILE A 552 43.75 35.49 11.37
CA ILE A 552 45.14 35.29 11.06
C ILE A 552 45.95 36.43 11.71
N LYS A 553 46.72 36.10 12.73
CA LYS A 553 47.67 37.05 13.35
C LYS A 553 48.95 37.08 12.52
N ASP A 554 49.46 38.30 12.26
CA ASP A 554 50.74 38.49 11.57
C ASP A 554 51.90 37.88 12.35
#